data_0170d84edc2e77e8d9fe43870669d4cc
#
_entry.id   0170d84edc2e77e8d9fe43870669d4cc
#
_cell.length_a   1.000
_cell.length_b   1.000
_cell.length_c   1.000
_cell.angle_alpha   90.00
_cell.angle_beta   90.00
_cell.angle_gamma   90.00
#
_symmetry.space_group_name_H-M   'P 1'
#
loop_
_entity.id
_entity.type
_entity.pdbx_description
1 polymer ?
#
loop_
_entity_poly.entity_id
_entity_poly.type
_entity_poly.pdbx_seq_one_letter_code
_entity_poly.pdbx_strand_id
1 'polypeptide(L)'
;QIARDAEMDLVEVSPGATPPVCRVMDFGKFIYEKAKKEREAKKSQTKIEVKEIRLRPKTNGAHRGFKVDDARRWLGQGHKVRVTVKFRGREMDYPEIALEDLREIVQDLVDVAVVEVPPQMEGRTMLVVLAPAKGAVKKKEKSEQAEVKTEAEA
;
A
#
# COMPACT_ATOMS: atom_id res chain seq x y z
N GLN A 1 -25.51 42.02 -0.15
CA GLN A 1 -26.44 42.56 0.87
C GLN A 1 -26.78 41.44 1.88
N ILE A 2 -27.34 40.28 1.48
CA ILE A 2 -27.77 39.20 2.38
C ILE A 2 -26.65 38.74 3.36
N ALA A 3 -25.40 38.64 2.90
CA ALA A 3 -24.28 38.27 3.77
C ALA A 3 -23.93 39.36 4.80
N ARG A 4 -24.05 40.64 4.40
CA ARG A 4 -23.84 41.79 5.31
C ARG A 4 -24.93 41.91 6.36
N ASP A 5 -26.19 41.64 5.95
CA ASP A 5 -27.33 41.70 6.86
C ASP A 5 -27.28 40.53 7.88
N ALA A 6 -26.61 39.44 7.55
CA ALA A 6 -26.38 38.27 8.41
C ALA A 6 -25.06 38.37 9.20
N GLU A 7 -24.26 39.40 9.03
CA GLU A 7 -22.90 39.55 9.61
C GLU A 7 -21.99 38.33 9.32
N MET A 8 -22.13 37.73 8.12
CA MET A 8 -21.37 36.55 7.68
C MET A 8 -20.66 36.83 6.36
N ASP A 9 -19.74 35.94 6.02
CA ASP A 9 -19.00 36.01 4.77
C ASP A 9 -19.73 35.35 3.61
N LEU A 10 -19.58 35.93 2.41
CA LEU A 10 -20.05 35.31 1.16
C LEU A 10 -18.89 34.52 0.55
N VAL A 11 -19.00 33.20 0.54
CA VAL A 11 -17.97 32.30 0.04
C VAL A 11 -18.42 31.66 -1.26
N GLU A 12 -17.60 31.76 -2.29
CA GLU A 12 -17.79 31.08 -3.55
C GLU A 12 -17.33 29.61 -3.42
N VAL A 13 -18.27 28.68 -3.44
CA VAL A 13 -18.01 27.24 -3.23
C VAL A 13 -17.65 26.54 -4.54
N SER A 14 -18.24 26.99 -5.65
CA SER A 14 -18.02 26.38 -6.98
C SER A 14 -17.89 27.45 -8.06
N PRO A 15 -16.67 27.95 -8.34
CA PRO A 15 -16.44 28.98 -9.35
C PRO A 15 -16.65 28.48 -10.79
N GLY A 16 -16.52 27.18 -11.03
CA GLY A 16 -16.69 26.57 -12.37
C GLY A 16 -18.14 26.29 -12.76
N ALA A 17 -19.09 26.50 -11.88
CA ALA A 17 -20.53 26.31 -12.20
C ALA A 17 -21.08 27.56 -12.90
N THR A 18 -22.04 27.38 -13.81
CA THR A 18 -22.72 28.48 -14.51
C THR A 18 -24.22 28.39 -14.22
N PRO A 19 -24.74 29.25 -13.33
CA PRO A 19 -24.12 30.36 -12.59
C PRO A 19 -23.24 29.90 -11.44
N PRO A 20 -22.25 30.74 -10.98
CA PRO A 20 -21.37 30.40 -9.86
C PRO A 20 -22.18 30.25 -8.56
N VAL A 21 -21.83 29.21 -7.77
CA VAL A 21 -22.53 28.90 -6.52
C VAL A 21 -21.81 29.57 -5.35
N CYS A 22 -22.51 30.50 -4.70
CA CYS A 22 -22.03 31.17 -3.49
C CYS A 22 -22.84 30.74 -2.28
N ARG A 23 -22.20 30.69 -1.11
CA ARG A 23 -22.83 30.36 0.16
C ARG A 23 -22.44 31.36 1.24
N VAL A 24 -23.43 31.78 2.02
CA VAL A 24 -23.21 32.66 3.18
C VAL A 24 -22.82 31.78 4.36
N MET A 25 -21.60 31.97 4.92
CA MET A 25 -21.09 31.21 6.04
C MET A 25 -19.89 31.93 6.67
N ASP A 26 -19.48 31.50 7.86
CA ASP A 26 -18.24 31.92 8.48
C ASP A 26 -17.05 31.27 7.72
N PHE A 27 -16.24 32.07 7.07
CA PHE A 27 -15.09 31.62 6.27
C PHE A 27 -14.00 30.97 7.12
N GLY A 28 -13.78 31.47 8.34
CA GLY A 28 -12.81 30.88 9.27
C GLY A 28 -13.17 29.46 9.66
N LYS A 29 -14.44 29.23 9.99
CA LYS A 29 -14.97 27.90 10.32
C LYS A 29 -14.89 26.96 9.12
N PHE A 30 -15.25 27.44 7.93
CA PHE A 30 -15.19 26.66 6.69
C PHE A 30 -13.76 26.18 6.37
N ILE A 31 -12.77 27.07 6.45
CA ILE A 31 -11.36 26.71 6.23
C ILE A 31 -10.89 25.69 7.27
N TYR A 32 -11.25 25.91 8.54
CA TYR A 32 -10.88 24.96 9.60
C TYR A 32 -11.46 23.57 9.36
N GLU A 33 -12.75 23.46 9.04
CA GLU A 33 -13.41 22.19 8.75
C GLU A 33 -12.81 21.52 7.51
N LYS A 34 -12.52 22.28 6.45
CA LYS A 34 -11.84 21.79 5.25
C LYS A 34 -10.46 21.22 5.57
N ALA A 35 -9.65 21.99 6.29
CA ALA A 35 -8.33 21.55 6.71
C ALA A 35 -8.38 20.31 7.63
N LYS A 36 -9.37 20.23 8.52
CA LYS A 36 -9.59 19.07 9.37
C LYS A 36 -9.92 17.82 8.54
N LYS A 37 -10.86 17.93 7.60
CA LYS A 37 -11.23 16.82 6.68
C LYS A 37 -10.03 16.38 5.83
N GLU A 38 -9.23 17.31 5.33
CA GLU A 38 -8.02 16.98 4.56
C GLU A 38 -6.97 16.24 5.41
N ARG A 39 -6.80 16.64 6.68
CA ARG A 39 -5.89 15.94 7.60
C ARG A 39 -6.40 14.54 7.92
N GLU A 40 -7.69 14.38 8.15
CA GLU A 40 -8.32 13.07 8.39
C GLU A 40 -8.22 12.17 7.15
N ALA A 41 -8.50 12.71 5.96
CA ALA A 41 -8.34 11.99 4.70
C ALA A 41 -6.89 11.55 4.46
N LYS A 42 -5.90 12.42 4.74
CA LYS A 42 -4.47 12.08 4.65
C LYS A 42 -4.06 11.01 5.66
N LYS A 43 -4.64 10.98 6.87
CA LYS A 43 -4.37 9.96 7.88
C LYS A 43 -4.95 8.60 7.51
N SER A 44 -6.13 8.57 6.89
CA SER A 44 -6.79 7.34 6.45
C SER A 44 -6.25 6.80 5.12
N GLN A 45 -5.47 7.58 4.39
CA GLN A 45 -4.88 7.15 3.12
C GLN A 45 -3.76 6.15 3.35
N THR A 46 -4.00 4.89 3.03
CA THR A 46 -2.98 3.84 3.05
C THR A 46 -1.99 4.07 1.91
N LYS A 47 -0.73 4.34 2.24
CA LYS A 47 0.35 4.44 1.24
C LYS A 47 0.81 3.05 0.84
N ILE A 48 0.59 2.69 -0.42
CA ILE A 48 1.14 1.47 -0.99
C ILE A 48 2.62 1.72 -1.30
N GLU A 49 3.50 1.01 -0.59
CA GLU A 49 4.94 1.06 -0.82
C GLU A 49 5.42 -0.24 -1.45
N VAL A 50 6.52 -0.16 -2.21
CA VAL A 50 7.22 -1.34 -2.72
C VAL A 50 8.32 -1.71 -1.74
N LYS A 51 8.16 -2.81 -1.02
CA LYS A 51 9.18 -3.36 -0.11
C LYS A 51 10.10 -4.29 -0.89
N GLU A 52 11.40 -4.20 -0.67
CA GLU A 52 12.39 -5.02 -1.38
C GLU A 52 13.00 -6.07 -0.46
N ILE A 53 13.00 -7.31 -0.93
CA ILE A 53 13.71 -8.44 -0.32
C ILE A 53 14.86 -8.81 -1.24
N ARG A 54 16.07 -8.81 -0.68
CA ARG A 54 17.29 -9.21 -1.40
C ARG A 54 17.74 -10.56 -0.94
N LEU A 55 17.94 -11.46 -1.91
CA LEU A 55 18.44 -12.80 -1.71
C LEU A 55 19.70 -13.02 -2.56
N ARG A 56 20.34 -14.15 -2.32
CA ARG A 56 21.44 -14.67 -3.16
C ARG A 56 21.09 -16.10 -3.57
N PRO A 57 21.61 -16.56 -4.72
CA PRO A 57 21.56 -17.98 -5.06
C PRO A 57 22.14 -18.80 -3.89
N LYS A 58 21.51 -19.91 -3.55
CA LYS A 58 21.89 -20.77 -2.41
C LYS A 58 21.74 -20.10 -1.02
N THR A 59 20.78 -19.19 -0.86
CA THR A 59 20.42 -18.71 0.48
C THR A 59 19.92 -19.87 1.32
N ASN A 60 20.40 -19.98 2.57
CA ASN A 60 19.95 -21.01 3.50
C ASN A 60 18.42 -20.95 3.68
N GLY A 61 17.78 -22.15 3.71
CA GLY A 61 16.31 -22.26 3.83
C GLY A 61 15.73 -21.54 5.03
N ALA A 62 16.41 -21.55 6.19
CA ALA A 62 15.97 -20.79 7.37
C ALA A 62 15.92 -19.27 7.10
N HIS A 63 16.97 -18.70 6.48
CA HIS A 63 16.98 -17.29 6.11
C HIS A 63 15.93 -16.97 5.05
N ARG A 64 15.66 -17.88 4.11
CA ARG A 64 14.59 -17.75 3.13
C ARG A 64 13.22 -17.72 3.83
N GLY A 65 12.98 -18.61 4.78
CA GLY A 65 11.75 -18.66 5.56
C GLY A 65 11.43 -17.32 6.24
N PHE A 66 12.38 -16.72 6.98
CA PHE A 66 12.19 -15.40 7.58
C PHE A 66 11.84 -14.31 6.55
N LYS A 67 12.42 -14.37 5.35
CA LYS A 67 12.12 -13.41 4.28
C LYS A 67 10.73 -13.62 3.67
N VAL A 68 10.28 -14.86 3.59
CA VAL A 68 8.92 -15.20 3.16
C VAL A 68 7.90 -14.72 4.20
N ASP A 69 8.17 -14.87 5.48
CA ASP A 69 7.31 -14.36 6.56
C ASP A 69 7.23 -12.82 6.55
N ASP A 70 8.36 -12.13 6.35
CA ASP A 70 8.37 -10.69 6.16
C ASP A 70 7.54 -10.26 4.93
N ALA A 71 7.69 -10.98 3.80
CA ALA A 71 6.91 -10.73 2.59
C ALA A 71 5.40 -10.91 2.84
N ARG A 72 5.02 -11.99 3.51
CA ARG A 72 3.63 -12.29 3.89
C ARG A 72 3.02 -11.18 4.74
N ARG A 73 3.78 -10.68 5.71
CA ARG A 73 3.36 -9.57 6.57
C ARG A 73 3.13 -8.28 5.78
N TRP A 74 4.05 -7.91 4.87
CA TRP A 74 3.93 -6.69 4.06
C TRP A 74 2.81 -6.78 3.02
N LEU A 75 2.65 -7.93 2.39
CA LEU A 75 1.51 -8.18 1.48
C LEU A 75 0.17 -8.08 2.21
N GLY A 76 0.10 -8.60 3.45
CA GLY A 76 -1.08 -8.47 4.31
C GLY A 76 -1.37 -7.02 4.74
N GLN A 77 -0.38 -6.14 4.73
CA GLN A 77 -0.52 -4.70 4.96
C GLN A 77 -0.90 -3.91 3.68
N GLY A 78 -1.00 -4.58 2.54
CA GLY A 78 -1.34 -3.95 1.26
C GLY A 78 -0.14 -3.39 0.50
N HIS A 79 1.09 -3.66 0.96
CA HIS A 79 2.31 -3.27 0.23
C HIS A 79 2.63 -4.23 -0.90
N LYS A 80 3.33 -3.73 -1.93
CA LYS A 80 3.93 -4.58 -2.97
C LYS A 80 5.29 -5.08 -2.49
N VAL A 81 5.66 -6.30 -2.90
CA VAL A 81 6.96 -6.90 -2.53
C VAL A 81 7.74 -7.20 -3.80
N ARG A 82 8.95 -6.64 -3.89
CA ARG A 82 9.94 -6.97 -4.91
C ARG A 82 10.94 -7.94 -4.32
N VAL A 83 10.98 -9.17 -4.81
CA VAL A 83 12.02 -10.13 -4.45
C VAL A 83 13.11 -10.11 -5.49
N THR A 84 14.34 -9.88 -5.06
CA THR A 84 15.51 -9.65 -5.91
C THR A 84 16.60 -10.65 -5.54
N VAL A 85 17.04 -11.45 -6.49
CA VAL A 85 18.21 -12.36 -6.36
C VAL A 85 19.39 -11.76 -7.09
N LYS A 86 20.45 -11.40 -6.35
CA LYS A 86 21.66 -10.81 -6.91
C LYS A 86 22.76 -11.84 -7.10
N PHE A 87 23.22 -12.01 -8.34
CA PHE A 87 24.31 -12.90 -8.72
C PHE A 87 25.69 -12.28 -8.51
N ARG A 88 26.68 -13.12 -8.19
CA ARG A 88 28.10 -12.75 -8.11
C ARG A 88 28.93 -13.63 -9.03
N GLY A 89 29.75 -13.01 -9.86
CA GLY A 89 30.75 -13.72 -10.70
C GLY A 89 30.12 -14.89 -11.46
N ARG A 90 30.63 -16.10 -11.21
CA ARG A 90 30.24 -17.35 -11.89
C ARG A 90 28.80 -17.82 -11.56
N GLU A 91 28.12 -17.22 -10.58
CA GLU A 91 26.72 -17.56 -10.27
C GLU A 91 25.78 -17.18 -11.43
N MET A 92 26.18 -16.25 -12.29
CA MET A 92 25.42 -15.88 -13.49
C MET A 92 25.32 -16.99 -14.53
N ASP A 93 26.22 -17.98 -14.49
CA ASP A 93 26.21 -19.11 -15.40
C ASP A 93 25.08 -20.11 -15.07
N TYR A 94 24.46 -19.97 -13.87
CA TYR A 94 23.42 -20.85 -13.36
C TYR A 94 22.18 -20.09 -12.91
N PRO A 95 21.49 -19.38 -13.81
CA PRO A 95 20.29 -18.59 -13.44
C PRO A 95 19.12 -19.46 -13.03
N GLU A 96 19.12 -20.74 -13.43
CA GLU A 96 18.05 -21.71 -13.17
C GLU A 96 17.81 -21.92 -11.67
N ILE A 97 18.89 -21.94 -10.86
CA ILE A 97 18.81 -22.10 -9.40
C ILE A 97 18.01 -20.93 -8.78
N ALA A 98 18.29 -19.71 -9.22
CA ALA A 98 17.57 -18.54 -8.72
C ALA A 98 16.11 -18.50 -9.21
N LEU A 99 15.84 -19.03 -10.40
CA LEU A 99 14.49 -19.13 -10.93
C LEU A 99 13.67 -20.13 -10.12
N GLU A 100 14.25 -21.25 -9.72
CA GLU A 100 13.60 -22.23 -8.84
C GLU A 100 13.31 -21.62 -7.46
N ASP A 101 14.31 -20.99 -6.83
CA ASP A 101 14.13 -20.28 -5.56
C ASP A 101 12.99 -19.25 -5.62
N LEU A 102 12.92 -18.46 -6.70
CA LEU A 102 11.85 -17.46 -6.87
C LEU A 102 10.48 -18.13 -7.09
N ARG A 103 10.41 -19.23 -7.82
CA ARG A 103 9.16 -19.98 -8.02
C ARG A 103 8.64 -20.57 -6.72
N GLU A 104 9.52 -21.15 -5.90
CA GLU A 104 9.15 -21.66 -4.58
C GLU A 104 8.60 -20.53 -3.68
N ILE A 105 9.28 -19.36 -3.64
CA ILE A 105 8.78 -18.20 -2.88
C ILE A 105 7.40 -17.72 -3.39
N VAL A 106 7.18 -17.74 -4.70
CA VAL A 106 5.88 -17.40 -5.29
C VAL A 106 4.81 -18.41 -4.86
N GLN A 107 5.14 -19.72 -4.84
CA GLN A 107 4.23 -20.75 -4.38
C GLN A 107 3.89 -20.61 -2.89
N ASP A 108 4.87 -20.30 -2.05
CA ASP A 108 4.68 -20.07 -0.61
C ASP A 108 3.78 -18.87 -0.31
N LEU A 109 3.68 -17.93 -1.25
CA LEU A 109 2.91 -16.68 -1.11
C LEU A 109 1.64 -16.62 -1.96
N VAL A 110 1.27 -17.70 -2.66
CA VAL A 110 0.13 -17.73 -3.59
C VAL A 110 -1.21 -17.43 -2.92
N ASP A 111 -1.30 -17.70 -1.61
CA ASP A 111 -2.48 -17.44 -0.78
C ASP A 111 -2.71 -15.94 -0.50
N VAL A 112 -1.65 -15.14 -0.48
CA VAL A 112 -1.70 -13.70 -0.11
C VAL A 112 -1.26 -12.76 -1.23
N ALA A 113 -0.66 -13.28 -2.30
CA ALA A 113 -0.07 -12.51 -3.38
C ALA A 113 -0.51 -12.94 -4.77
N VAL A 114 -0.45 -11.97 -5.69
CA VAL A 114 -0.58 -12.18 -7.14
C VAL A 114 0.71 -11.72 -7.80
N VAL A 115 1.21 -12.49 -8.74
CA VAL A 115 2.41 -12.11 -9.51
C VAL A 115 2.05 -10.96 -10.46
N GLU A 116 2.62 -9.80 -10.22
CA GLU A 116 2.47 -8.62 -11.09
C GLU A 116 3.50 -8.63 -12.23
N VAL A 117 4.76 -8.96 -11.90
CA VAL A 117 5.84 -9.13 -12.86
C VAL A 117 6.44 -10.52 -12.65
N PRO A 118 6.44 -11.38 -13.67
CA PRO A 118 7.02 -12.71 -13.56
C PRO A 118 8.54 -12.64 -13.34
N PRO A 119 9.16 -13.74 -12.86
CA PRO A 119 10.61 -13.79 -12.71
C PRO A 119 11.32 -13.45 -14.02
N GLN A 120 12.09 -12.37 -13.99
CA GLN A 120 12.86 -11.91 -15.16
C GLN A 120 14.27 -11.49 -14.76
N MET A 121 15.19 -11.64 -15.72
CA MET A 121 16.59 -11.25 -15.55
C MET A 121 16.76 -9.78 -15.87
N GLU A 122 17.35 -9.01 -14.97
CA GLU A 122 17.70 -7.60 -15.14
C GLU A 122 19.20 -7.41 -14.84
N GLY A 123 20.01 -7.48 -15.86
CA GLY A 123 21.46 -7.42 -15.74
C GLY A 123 22.03 -8.56 -14.89
N ARG A 124 22.58 -8.24 -13.70
CA ARG A 124 23.13 -9.23 -12.75
C ARG A 124 22.15 -9.58 -11.63
N THR A 125 20.88 -9.43 -11.89
CA THR A 125 19.86 -9.58 -10.87
C THR A 125 18.63 -10.23 -11.51
N MET A 126 18.05 -11.21 -10.83
CA MET A 126 16.73 -11.75 -11.19
C MET A 126 15.71 -11.22 -10.20
N LEU A 127 14.59 -10.77 -10.69
CA LEU A 127 13.54 -10.18 -9.84
C LEU A 127 12.16 -10.72 -10.18
N VAL A 128 11.29 -10.69 -9.17
CA VAL A 128 9.85 -10.90 -9.30
C VAL A 128 9.14 -9.82 -8.49
N VAL A 129 8.00 -9.33 -8.97
CA VAL A 129 7.18 -8.36 -8.24
C VAL A 129 5.85 -9.02 -7.89
N LEU A 130 5.53 -8.97 -6.61
CA LEU A 130 4.32 -9.51 -6.03
C LEU A 130 3.43 -8.36 -5.56
N ALA A 131 2.17 -8.39 -5.96
CA ALA A 131 1.13 -7.48 -5.47
C ALA A 131 0.23 -8.21 -4.46
N PRO A 132 -0.35 -7.51 -3.48
CA PRO A 132 -1.29 -8.12 -2.54
C PRO A 132 -2.54 -8.61 -3.28
N ALA A 133 -3.02 -9.80 -2.95
CA ALA A 133 -4.28 -10.31 -3.48
C ALA A 133 -5.44 -9.44 -2.96
N LYS A 134 -6.38 -9.05 -3.84
CA LYS A 134 -7.51 -8.15 -3.52
C LYS A 134 -8.40 -8.59 -2.35
N GLY A 135 -8.27 -9.83 -1.88
CA GLY A 135 -9.01 -10.37 -0.72
C GLY A 135 -8.25 -10.32 0.59
N ALA A 136 -6.91 -10.22 0.57
CA ALA A 136 -6.08 -10.27 1.79
C ALA A 136 -6.16 -8.96 2.60
N VAL A 137 -6.28 -7.81 1.93
CA VAL A 137 -6.39 -6.49 2.56
C VAL A 137 -7.72 -6.32 3.30
N LYS A 138 -8.85 -6.78 2.72
CA LYS A 138 -10.19 -6.67 3.34
C LYS A 138 -10.37 -7.55 4.59
N LYS A 139 -9.58 -8.62 4.73
CA LYS A 139 -9.74 -9.54 5.87
C LYS A 139 -9.14 -8.97 7.14
N LYS A 140 -8.11 -8.11 7.04
CA LYS A 140 -7.44 -7.48 8.18
C LYS A 140 -8.21 -6.27 8.72
N GLU A 141 -8.77 -5.43 7.84
CA GLU A 141 -9.62 -4.31 8.26
C GLU A 141 -10.87 -4.79 9.02
N LYS A 142 -11.40 -5.96 8.65
CA LYS A 142 -12.57 -6.54 9.31
C LYS A 142 -12.23 -7.19 10.66
N SER A 143 -11.01 -7.70 10.86
CA SER A 143 -10.55 -8.24 12.14
C SER A 143 -10.16 -7.13 13.14
N GLU A 144 -9.49 -6.08 12.70
CA GLU A 144 -9.15 -4.93 13.56
C GLU A 144 -10.41 -4.15 14.00
N GLN A 145 -11.42 -4.01 13.11
CA GLN A 145 -12.69 -3.39 13.49
C GLN A 145 -13.54 -4.26 14.45
N ALA A 146 -13.35 -5.57 14.43
CA ALA A 146 -14.00 -6.48 15.37
C ALA A 146 -13.34 -6.44 16.75
N GLU A 147 -12.00 -6.36 16.82
CA GLU A 147 -11.27 -6.25 18.10
C GLU A 147 -11.53 -4.93 18.81
N VAL A 148 -11.52 -3.80 18.06
CA VAL A 148 -11.82 -2.47 18.63
C VAL A 148 -13.26 -2.37 19.15
N LYS A 149 -14.22 -3.10 18.58
CA LYS A 149 -15.60 -3.14 19.10
C LYS A 149 -15.74 -3.95 20.36
N THR A 150 -14.94 -4.99 20.53
CA THR A 150 -15.00 -5.85 21.71
C THR A 150 -14.34 -5.19 22.91
N GLU A 151 -13.32 -4.34 22.71
CA GLU A 151 -12.70 -3.55 23.80
C GLU A 151 -13.53 -2.34 24.23
N ALA A 152 -14.46 -1.85 23.39
CA ALA A 152 -15.33 -0.73 23.72
C ALA A 152 -16.62 -1.14 24.45
N GLU A 153 -16.94 -2.44 24.49
CA GLU A 153 -18.11 -3.00 25.18
C GLU A 153 -17.77 -3.76 26.49
N ALA A 154 -16.50 -3.78 26.90
CA ALA A 154 -16.02 -4.36 28.16
C ALA A 154 -15.64 -3.27 29.17
#